data_b030828f0a2921eac887d72987a9ec32
#
_entry.id   b030828f0a2921eac887d72987a9ec32
#
_cell.length_a   1.000
_cell.length_b   1.000
_cell.length_c   1.000
_cell.angle_alpha   90.00
_cell.angle_beta   90.00
_cell.angle_gamma   90.00
#
_symmetry.space_group_name_H-M   'P 1'
#
loop_
_entity.id
_entity.type
_entity.pdbx_description
1 polymer ?
#
loop_
_entity_poly.entity_id
_entity_poly.type
_entity_poly.pdbx_seq_one_letter_code
_entity_poly.pdbx_strand_id
1 'polypeptide(L)' 'MQRDPRAFLWDVRESALAIQAFTQGMDAAGYAANAMVQAAVERKFEIMGEALKQLSRLDAPLASQIPQMG' A
#
# COMPACT_ATOMS: atom_id res chain seq x y z
N MET A 1 8.97 -18.53 -10.28
CA MET A 1 9.12 -17.38 -11.20
C MET A 1 9.02 -16.09 -10.42
N GLN A 2 9.96 -15.20 -10.57
CA GLN A 2 9.94 -13.92 -9.89
C GLN A 2 9.12 -12.91 -10.67
N ARG A 3 8.40 -12.09 -9.95
CA ARG A 3 7.67 -10.98 -10.56
C ARG A 3 8.65 -9.88 -10.96
N ASP A 4 8.32 -9.18 -12.02
CA ASP A 4 9.01 -7.94 -12.38
C ASP A 4 8.89 -6.96 -11.20
N PRO A 5 9.99 -6.33 -10.75
CA PRO A 5 9.92 -5.34 -9.66
C PRO A 5 8.87 -4.26 -9.89
N ARG A 6 8.61 -3.90 -11.15
CA ARG A 6 7.59 -2.89 -11.47
C ARG A 6 6.18 -3.36 -11.09
N ALA A 7 5.94 -4.68 -11.06
CA ALA A 7 4.64 -5.20 -10.65
C ALA A 7 4.34 -4.90 -9.19
N PHE A 8 5.36 -4.93 -8.33
CA PHE A 8 5.18 -4.58 -6.92
C PHE A 8 4.90 -3.10 -6.75
N LEU A 9 5.58 -2.24 -7.53
CA LEU A 9 5.30 -0.80 -7.52
C LEU A 9 3.88 -0.51 -8.01
N TRP A 10 3.43 -1.24 -9.01
CA TRP A 10 2.04 -1.16 -9.48
C TRP A 10 1.06 -1.49 -8.37
N ASP A 11 1.32 -2.56 -7.61
CA ASP A 11 0.46 -2.97 -6.50
C ASP A 11 0.38 -1.86 -5.44
N VAL A 12 1.50 -1.21 -5.13
CA VAL A 12 1.53 -0.09 -4.18
C VAL A 12 0.69 1.06 -4.70
N ARG A 13 0.87 1.43 -5.96
CA ARG A 13 0.12 2.52 -6.57
C ARG A 13 -1.38 2.24 -6.56
N GLU A 14 -1.78 1.06 -6.99
CA GLU A 14 -3.20 0.69 -7.06
C GLU A 14 -3.82 0.65 -5.66
N SER A 15 -3.08 0.16 -4.68
CA SER A 15 -3.56 0.15 -3.31
C SER A 15 -3.73 1.56 -2.76
N ALA A 16 -2.78 2.46 -3.04
CA ALA A 16 -2.88 3.86 -2.60
C ALA A 16 -4.08 4.56 -3.22
N LEU A 17 -4.32 4.33 -4.53
CA LEU A 17 -5.48 4.91 -5.21
C LEU A 17 -6.78 4.36 -4.65
N ALA A 18 -6.81 3.07 -4.30
CA ALA A 18 -7.99 2.47 -3.69
C ALA A 18 -8.28 3.09 -2.32
N ILE A 19 -7.25 3.32 -1.51
CA ILE A 19 -7.42 3.98 -0.21
C ILE A 19 -8.00 5.37 -0.39
N GLN A 20 -7.51 6.14 -1.36
CA GLN A 20 -8.06 7.46 -1.65
C GLN A 20 -9.53 7.37 -2.03
N ALA A 21 -9.90 6.40 -2.87
CA ALA A 21 -11.28 6.22 -3.29
C ALA A 21 -12.18 5.84 -2.11
N PHE A 22 -11.72 4.94 -1.24
CA PHE A 22 -12.51 4.49 -0.09
C PHE A 22 -12.75 5.60 0.92
N THR A 23 -11.81 6.53 1.05
CA THR A 23 -11.87 7.56 2.07
C THR A 23 -12.29 8.93 1.53
N GLN A 24 -12.58 9.01 0.24
CA GLN A 24 -12.96 10.27 -0.40
C GLN A 24 -14.17 10.88 0.30
N GLY A 25 -14.04 12.14 0.69
CA GLY A 25 -15.10 12.85 1.35
C GLY A 25 -15.31 12.50 2.82
N MET A 26 -14.50 11.61 3.39
CA MET A 26 -14.59 11.26 4.81
C MET A 26 -13.74 12.18 5.66
N ASP A 27 -14.31 12.60 6.79
CA ASP A 27 -13.51 13.21 7.85
C ASP A 27 -13.06 12.12 8.84
N ALA A 28 -12.30 12.53 9.86
CA ALA A 28 -11.78 11.59 10.85
C ALA A 28 -12.90 10.85 11.60
N ALA A 29 -13.97 11.57 11.94
CA ALA A 29 -15.10 10.96 12.65
C ALA A 29 -15.83 9.95 11.78
N GLY A 30 -16.03 10.26 10.50
CA GLY A 30 -16.67 9.34 9.55
C GLY A 30 -15.86 8.09 9.35
N TYR A 31 -14.55 8.23 9.22
CA TYR A 31 -13.65 7.07 9.10
C TYR A 31 -13.69 6.20 10.36
N ALA A 32 -13.61 6.83 11.53
CA ALA A 32 -13.62 6.10 12.80
C ALA A 32 -14.92 5.33 13.03
N ALA A 33 -16.02 5.81 12.45
CA ALA A 33 -17.33 5.17 12.59
C ALA A 33 -17.59 4.09 11.53
N ASN A 34 -16.71 3.91 10.55
CA ASN A 34 -16.96 3.01 9.43
C ASN A 34 -16.00 1.81 9.44
N ALA A 35 -16.42 0.75 10.12
CA ALA A 35 -15.59 -0.44 10.27
C ALA A 35 -15.28 -1.12 8.92
N MET A 36 -16.21 -1.07 7.97
CA MET A 36 -15.98 -1.67 6.66
C MET A 36 -14.88 -0.96 5.89
N VAL A 37 -14.89 0.37 5.92
CA VAL A 37 -13.84 1.15 5.25
C VAL A 37 -12.51 0.95 5.95
N GLN A 38 -12.51 0.92 7.29
CA GLN A 38 -11.28 0.65 8.04
C GLN A 38 -10.66 -0.68 7.64
N ALA A 39 -11.46 -1.73 7.55
CA ALA A 39 -10.99 -3.05 7.16
C ALA A 39 -10.44 -3.06 5.74
N ALA A 40 -11.10 -2.36 4.82
CA ALA A 40 -10.64 -2.26 3.44
C ALA A 40 -9.32 -1.51 3.33
N VAL A 41 -9.17 -0.42 4.07
CA VAL A 41 -7.94 0.37 4.10
C VAL A 41 -6.80 -0.47 4.70
N GLU A 42 -7.06 -1.15 5.81
CA GLU A 42 -6.06 -2.02 6.44
C GLU A 42 -5.58 -3.10 5.47
N ARG A 43 -6.50 -3.69 4.74
CA ARG A 43 -6.13 -4.71 3.74
C ARG A 43 -5.22 -4.13 2.67
N LYS A 44 -5.51 -2.91 2.22
CA LYS A 44 -4.66 -2.25 1.21
C LYS A 44 -3.28 -1.91 1.77
N PHE A 45 -3.20 -1.48 3.01
CA PHE A 45 -1.89 -1.26 3.65
C PHE A 45 -1.09 -2.55 3.78
N GLU A 46 -1.74 -3.67 4.08
CA GLU A 46 -1.07 -4.97 4.11
C GLU A 46 -0.49 -5.33 2.75
N ILE A 47 -1.27 -5.12 1.69
CA ILE A 47 -0.82 -5.38 0.32
C ILE A 47 0.37 -4.49 -0.03
N MET A 48 0.32 -3.21 0.31
CA MET A 48 1.41 -2.29 0.07
C MET A 48 2.67 -2.71 0.83
N GLY A 49 2.51 -3.06 2.09
CA GLY A 49 3.63 -3.51 2.92
C GLY A 49 4.29 -4.77 2.36
N GLU A 50 3.49 -5.73 1.94
CA GLU A 50 4.01 -6.96 1.35
C GLU A 50 4.72 -6.68 0.03
N ALA A 51 4.15 -5.82 -0.80
CA ALA A 51 4.76 -5.46 -2.09
C ALA A 51 6.12 -4.79 -1.88
N LEU A 52 6.21 -3.85 -0.95
CA LEU A 52 7.46 -3.16 -0.64
C LEU A 52 8.49 -4.12 -0.06
N LYS A 53 8.06 -5.06 0.76
CA LYS A 53 8.94 -6.09 1.32
C LYS A 53 9.52 -6.98 0.22
N GLN A 54 8.69 -7.40 -0.72
CA GLN A 54 9.16 -8.22 -1.84
C GLN A 54 10.11 -7.44 -2.73
N LEU A 55 9.80 -6.18 -3.00
CA LEU A 55 10.66 -5.30 -3.79
C LEU A 55 12.02 -5.14 -3.12
N SER A 56 12.03 -4.97 -1.80
CA SER A 56 13.26 -4.85 -1.03
C SER A 56 14.15 -6.08 -1.19
N ARG A 57 13.57 -7.26 -1.25
CA ARG A 57 14.31 -8.51 -1.43
C ARG A 57 14.86 -8.67 -2.84
N LEU A 58 14.13 -8.18 -3.85
CA LEU A 58 14.51 -8.33 -5.24
C LEU A 58 15.49 -7.26 -5.71
N ASP A 59 15.38 -6.06 -5.16
CA ASP A 59 16.18 -4.92 -5.61
C ASP A 59 16.50 -4.02 -4.42
N ALA A 60 17.50 -4.44 -3.64
CA ALA A 60 17.92 -3.69 -2.47
C ALA A 60 18.40 -2.28 -2.81
N PRO A 61 19.17 -2.03 -3.90
CA PRO A 61 19.55 -0.66 -4.25
C PRO A 61 18.37 0.24 -4.53
N LEU A 62 17.35 -0.26 -5.21
CA LEU A 62 16.14 0.51 -5.47
C LEU A 62 15.37 0.76 -4.19
N ALA A 63 15.21 -0.27 -3.38
CA ALA A 63 14.48 -0.16 -2.12
C ALA A 63 15.15 0.82 -1.16
N SER A 64 16.48 0.87 -1.14
CA SER A 64 17.22 1.75 -0.25
C SER A 64 17.05 3.22 -0.61
N GLN A 65 16.53 3.53 -1.79
CA GLN A 65 16.25 4.90 -2.20
C GLN A 65 14.89 5.39 -1.71
N ILE A 66 14.11 4.51 -1.10
CA ILE A 66 12.79 4.85 -0.58
C ILE A 66 12.94 5.19 0.90
N PRO A 67 12.79 6.46 1.28
CA PRO A 67 12.89 6.83 2.69
C PRO A 67 11.75 6.14 3.47
N GLN A 68 11.98 5.80 4.71
CA GLN A 68 10.97 5.21 5.57
C GLN A 68 10.62 3.77 5.26
N MET A 69 11.44 3.12 4.47
CA MET A 69 11.40 1.68 4.41
C MET A 69 12.04 1.18 5.69
N GLY A 70 11.31 0.76 6.56
CA GLY A 70 12.00 0.33 7.73
C GLY A 70 11.14 -0.34 8.71
#